data_b2cfedbd4bec370dd55498672cdda36d
#
_entry.id   b2cfedbd4bec370dd55498672cdda36d
#
_cell.length_a   1.000
_cell.length_b   1.000
_cell.length_c   1.000
_cell.angle_alpha   90.00
_cell.angle_beta   90.00
_cell.angle_gamma   90.00
#
_symmetry.space_group_name_H-M   'P 1'
#
loop_
_entity.id
_entity.type
_entity.pdbx_description
1 polymer ?
#
loop_
_entity_poly.entity_id
_entity_poly.type
_entity_poly.pdbx_seq_one_letter_code
_entity_poly.pdbx_strand_id
1 'polypeptide(L)'
;MAITHANFLTQVRNYTEVDSNVLSDTLLDQFIRNVELDIAGKVDYDDLRKYATTSTIASQRYLSMPSDLIYLRSVQITNSGARDFLEKRDTSFISEFNPSETTGAPKYYANWDDQNIVLAPTPDQAYTIQINYIIDPPHF
;
A
#
# COMPACT_ATOMS: atom_id res chain seq x y z
N MET A 1 8.85 -24.08 16.71
CA MET A 1 8.77 -24.91 15.47
C MET A 1 7.78 -24.22 14.55
N ALA A 2 8.19 -23.84 13.35
CA ALA A 2 7.27 -23.20 12.40
C ALA A 2 6.27 -24.25 11.86
N ILE A 3 5.00 -23.89 11.84
CA ILE A 3 3.96 -24.69 11.19
C ILE A 3 4.11 -24.51 9.69
N THR A 4 4.21 -25.60 8.93
CA THR A 4 4.19 -25.53 7.46
C THR A 4 2.76 -25.47 6.97
N HIS A 5 2.54 -24.91 5.78
CA HIS A 5 1.24 -24.84 5.12
C HIS A 5 0.55 -26.23 5.08
N ALA A 6 1.26 -27.28 4.60
CA ALA A 6 0.71 -28.64 4.56
C ALA A 6 0.32 -29.19 5.93
N ASN A 7 1.12 -28.91 6.97
CA ASN A 7 0.78 -29.31 8.33
C ASN A 7 -0.45 -28.58 8.87
N PHE A 8 -0.59 -27.30 8.52
CA PHE A 8 -1.74 -26.49 8.90
C PHE A 8 -3.04 -27.03 8.29
N LEU A 9 -3.06 -27.31 6.97
CA LEU A 9 -4.21 -27.92 6.30
C LEU A 9 -4.61 -29.26 6.93
N THR A 10 -3.61 -30.10 7.23
CA THR A 10 -3.84 -31.39 7.90
C THR A 10 -4.44 -31.21 9.30
N GLN A 11 -3.95 -30.25 10.09
CA GLN A 11 -4.46 -30.00 11.43
C GLN A 11 -5.90 -29.46 11.39
N VAL A 12 -6.22 -28.57 10.44
CA VAL A 12 -7.60 -28.06 10.28
C VAL A 12 -8.57 -29.22 9.97
N ARG A 13 -8.20 -30.12 9.05
CA ARG A 13 -9.03 -31.29 8.73
C ARG A 13 -9.19 -32.23 9.92
N ASN A 14 -8.12 -32.50 10.64
CA ASN A 14 -8.18 -33.34 11.83
C ASN A 14 -9.07 -32.74 12.93
N TYR A 15 -9.00 -31.42 13.10
CA TYR A 15 -9.82 -30.72 14.09
C TYR A 15 -11.30 -30.68 13.71
N THR A 16 -11.60 -30.50 12.42
CA THR A 16 -12.98 -30.44 11.91
C THR A 16 -13.58 -31.82 11.62
N GLU A 17 -12.77 -32.88 11.66
CA GLU A 17 -13.14 -34.25 11.30
C GLU A 17 -13.70 -34.38 9.87
N VAL A 18 -13.19 -33.54 8.95
CA VAL A 18 -13.65 -33.47 7.56
C VAL A 18 -12.49 -33.81 6.62
N ASP A 19 -12.78 -34.64 5.60
CA ASP A 19 -11.79 -35.04 4.63
C ASP A 19 -11.59 -34.03 3.49
N SER A 20 -10.60 -34.33 2.61
CA SER A 20 -10.24 -33.46 1.49
C SER A 20 -11.31 -33.42 0.38
N ASN A 21 -12.29 -34.32 0.36
CA ASN A 21 -13.39 -34.27 -0.62
C ASN A 21 -14.38 -33.17 -0.29
N VAL A 22 -14.53 -32.85 1.00
CA VAL A 22 -15.42 -31.80 1.49
C VAL A 22 -14.67 -30.50 1.68
N LEU A 23 -13.48 -30.54 2.33
CA LEU A 23 -12.58 -29.40 2.52
C LEU A 23 -11.34 -29.57 1.61
N SER A 24 -11.46 -29.16 0.35
CA SER A 24 -10.33 -29.20 -0.59
C SER A 24 -9.23 -28.21 -0.16
N ASP A 25 -8.00 -28.45 -0.62
CA ASP A 25 -6.88 -27.53 -0.37
C ASP A 25 -7.18 -26.12 -0.88
N THR A 26 -7.74 -26.02 -2.08
CA THR A 26 -8.14 -24.72 -2.66
C THR A 26 -9.13 -23.95 -1.81
N LEU A 27 -10.11 -24.63 -1.22
CA LEU A 27 -11.11 -23.99 -0.35
C LEU A 27 -10.48 -23.51 0.96
N LEU A 28 -9.60 -24.35 1.55
CA LEU A 28 -8.86 -23.97 2.76
C LEU A 28 -7.91 -22.78 2.48
N ASP A 29 -7.24 -22.76 1.34
CA ASP A 29 -6.38 -21.64 0.94
C ASP A 29 -7.15 -20.33 0.80
N GLN A 30 -8.36 -20.38 0.25
CA GLN A 30 -9.24 -19.21 0.19
C GLN A 30 -9.63 -18.70 1.59
N PHE A 31 -9.92 -19.59 2.52
CA PHE A 31 -10.23 -19.19 3.90
C PHE A 31 -9.01 -18.60 4.60
N ILE A 32 -7.83 -19.21 4.43
CA ILE A 32 -6.56 -18.68 4.96
C ILE A 32 -6.34 -17.28 4.42
N ARG A 33 -6.44 -17.10 3.10
CA ARG A 33 -6.23 -15.80 2.45
C ARG A 33 -7.18 -14.72 2.98
N ASN A 34 -8.45 -15.04 3.16
CA ASN A 34 -9.43 -14.12 3.72
C ASN A 34 -9.07 -13.69 5.15
N VAL A 35 -8.60 -14.64 5.97
CA VAL A 35 -8.17 -14.35 7.34
C VAL A 35 -6.88 -13.51 7.37
N GLU A 36 -5.91 -13.82 6.51
CA GLU A 36 -4.67 -13.01 6.36
C GLU A 36 -4.99 -11.55 6.03
N LEU A 37 -5.88 -11.32 5.06
CA LEU A 37 -6.31 -9.98 4.67
C LEU A 37 -7.09 -9.26 5.79
N ASP A 38 -7.97 -9.97 6.51
CA ASP A 38 -8.71 -9.40 7.63
C ASP A 38 -7.78 -9.00 8.79
N ILE A 39 -6.80 -9.82 9.09
CA ILE A 39 -5.78 -9.52 10.10
C ILE A 39 -4.93 -8.33 9.66
N ALA A 40 -4.45 -8.32 8.43
CA ALA A 40 -3.63 -7.23 7.87
C ALA A 40 -4.38 -5.88 7.86
N GLY A 41 -5.70 -5.91 7.66
CA GLY A 41 -6.55 -4.71 7.73
C GLY A 41 -6.80 -4.19 9.15
N LYS A 42 -6.69 -5.05 10.17
CA LYS A 42 -7.00 -4.71 11.57
C LYS A 42 -5.78 -4.46 12.44
N VAL A 43 -4.66 -5.07 12.11
CA VAL A 43 -3.44 -5.03 12.92
C VAL A 43 -2.30 -4.39 12.13
N ASP A 44 -1.67 -3.40 12.73
CA ASP A 44 -0.50 -2.72 12.15
C ASP A 44 0.76 -3.52 12.50
N TYR A 45 1.14 -4.43 11.61
CA TYR A 45 2.38 -5.21 11.75
C TYR A 45 3.56 -4.45 11.14
N ASP A 46 4.63 -4.33 11.91
CA ASP A 46 5.88 -3.78 11.39
C ASP A 46 6.47 -4.63 10.24
N ASP A 47 6.29 -5.93 10.29
CA ASP A 47 6.76 -6.86 9.24
C ASP A 47 6.08 -6.65 7.88
N LEU A 48 4.87 -6.10 7.87
CA LEU A 48 4.15 -5.73 6.64
C LEU A 48 4.47 -4.30 6.18
N ARG A 49 5.30 -3.57 6.92
CA ARG A 49 5.73 -2.22 6.56
C ARG A 49 6.87 -2.28 5.55
N LYS A 50 6.70 -1.57 4.46
CA LYS A 50 7.69 -1.49 3.38
C LYS A 50 7.95 -0.06 2.97
N TYR A 51 9.14 0.17 2.47
CA TYR A 51 9.55 1.44 1.90
C TYR A 51 9.82 1.25 0.41
N ALA A 52 9.31 2.16 -0.40
CA ALA A 52 9.65 2.26 -1.81
C ALA A 52 10.16 3.66 -2.12
N THR A 53 11.11 3.75 -3.04
CA THR A 53 11.63 5.01 -3.53
C THR A 53 11.28 5.14 -5.01
N THR A 54 10.75 6.29 -5.37
CA THR A 54 10.40 6.65 -6.75
C THR A 54 10.77 8.11 -7.00
N SER A 55 10.54 8.60 -8.21
CA SER A 55 10.77 9.99 -8.57
C SER A 55 9.56 10.60 -9.24
N THR A 56 9.29 11.86 -8.96
CA THR A 56 8.31 12.63 -9.71
C THR A 56 8.80 12.92 -11.13
N ILE A 57 7.87 13.19 -12.02
CA ILE A 57 8.15 13.67 -13.37
C ILE A 57 7.67 15.12 -13.47
N ALA A 58 8.48 15.99 -14.05
CA ALA A 58 8.12 17.40 -14.23
C ALA A 58 6.80 17.52 -15.01
N SER A 59 5.93 18.41 -14.56
CA SER A 59 4.61 18.67 -15.13
C SER A 59 3.62 17.49 -15.07
N GLN A 60 3.92 16.45 -14.28
CA GLN A 60 3.02 15.32 -14.04
C GLN A 60 2.59 15.29 -12.57
N ARG A 61 1.31 15.54 -12.33
CA ARG A 61 0.75 15.61 -10.97
C ARG A 61 0.41 14.25 -10.37
N TYR A 62 0.29 13.21 -11.19
CA TYR A 62 -0.03 11.86 -10.72
C TYR A 62 1.23 11.04 -10.51
N LEU A 63 1.27 10.33 -9.38
CA LEU A 63 2.36 9.43 -9.03
C LEU A 63 1.81 8.04 -8.78
N SER A 64 2.34 7.05 -9.53
CA SER A 64 1.92 5.66 -9.38
C SER A 64 2.49 5.04 -8.12
N MET A 65 1.64 4.26 -7.45
CA MET A 65 1.97 3.53 -6.24
C MET A 65 2.40 2.10 -6.55
N PRO A 66 3.16 1.43 -5.65
CA PRO A 66 3.44 0.01 -5.77
C PRO A 66 2.18 -0.83 -5.83
N SER A 67 2.17 -1.88 -6.65
CA SER A 67 1.01 -2.77 -6.83
C SER A 67 0.69 -3.63 -5.61
N ASP A 68 1.66 -3.80 -4.69
CA ASP A 68 1.52 -4.53 -3.44
C ASP A 68 1.05 -3.64 -2.27
N LEU A 69 0.70 -2.38 -2.53
CA LEU A 69 0.25 -1.43 -1.53
C LEU A 69 -1.21 -1.70 -1.13
N ILE A 70 -1.45 -1.91 0.16
CA ILE A 70 -2.80 -1.90 0.74
C ILE A 70 -3.11 -0.54 1.35
N TYR A 71 -2.17 -0.01 2.15
CA TYR A 71 -2.38 1.23 2.89
C TYR A 71 -1.14 2.11 2.87
N LEU A 72 -1.31 3.36 2.43
CA LEU A 72 -0.26 4.38 2.40
C LEU A 72 -0.17 5.07 3.77
N ARG A 73 0.99 4.96 4.43
CA ARG A 73 1.21 5.59 5.74
C ARG A 73 1.76 6.99 5.64
N SER A 74 2.81 7.17 4.86
CA SER A 74 3.45 8.48 4.67
C SER A 74 4.15 8.59 3.34
N VAL A 75 4.23 9.80 2.84
CA VAL A 75 4.97 10.17 1.63
C VAL A 75 5.98 11.24 2.02
N GLN A 76 7.24 11.00 1.74
CA GLN A 76 8.34 11.92 1.99
C GLN A 76 8.96 12.36 0.67
N ILE A 77 9.20 13.65 0.53
CA ILE A 77 9.90 14.24 -0.59
C ILE A 77 11.31 14.65 -0.17
N THR A 78 12.29 14.48 -1.05
CA THR A 78 13.62 15.03 -0.89
C THR A 78 13.81 16.15 -1.89
N ASN A 79 14.01 17.36 -1.40
CA ASN A 79 14.28 18.56 -2.18
C ASN A 79 15.61 19.15 -1.75
N SER A 80 16.60 19.24 -2.66
CA SER A 80 17.94 19.81 -2.40
C SER A 80 18.62 19.26 -1.13
N GLY A 81 18.42 17.96 -0.85
CA GLY A 81 18.96 17.27 0.32
C GLY A 81 18.13 17.42 1.60
N ALA A 82 17.15 18.29 1.65
CA ALA A 82 16.18 18.38 2.73
C ALA A 82 15.05 17.37 2.50
N ARG A 83 14.62 16.72 3.59
CA ARG A 83 13.52 15.75 3.59
C ARG A 83 12.32 16.33 4.29
N ASP A 84 11.19 16.39 3.59
CA ASP A 84 9.93 16.87 4.13
C ASP A 84 8.83 15.83 3.90
N PHE A 85 7.88 15.75 4.83
CA PHE A 85 6.70 14.92 4.65
C PHE A 85 5.62 15.71 3.89
N LEU A 86 5.01 15.05 2.90
CA LEU A 86 3.83 15.59 2.25
C LEU A 86 2.62 15.41 3.16
N GLU A 87 1.78 16.44 3.23
CA GLU A 87 0.56 16.40 4.02
C GLU A 87 -0.58 15.76 3.21
N LYS A 88 -1.25 14.77 3.79
CA LYS A 88 -2.40 14.14 3.16
C LYS A 88 -3.60 15.06 3.24
N ARG A 89 -4.24 15.29 2.11
CA ARG A 89 -5.48 16.06 1.97
C ARG A 89 -6.51 15.29 1.15
N ASP A 90 -7.70 15.83 1.06
CA ASP A 90 -8.75 15.33 0.16
C ASP A 90 -8.53 15.83 -1.27
N THR A 91 -9.07 15.10 -2.26
CA THR A 91 -8.98 15.48 -3.68
C THR A 91 -9.68 16.82 -3.97
N SER A 92 -10.74 17.15 -3.26
CA SER A 92 -11.40 18.44 -3.36
C SER A 92 -10.48 19.60 -2.96
N PHE A 93 -9.72 19.43 -1.85
CA PHE A 93 -8.72 20.41 -1.43
C PHE A 93 -7.65 20.60 -2.52
N ILE A 94 -7.13 19.51 -3.09
CA ILE A 94 -6.11 19.58 -4.16
C ILE A 94 -6.63 20.36 -5.36
N SER A 95 -7.89 20.14 -5.75
CA SER A 95 -8.52 20.84 -6.86
C SER A 95 -8.75 22.32 -6.60
N GLU A 96 -9.08 22.70 -5.37
CA GLU A 96 -9.23 24.09 -4.96
C GLU A 96 -7.88 24.79 -4.78
N PHE A 97 -6.91 24.10 -4.19
CA PHE A 97 -5.58 24.65 -3.94
C PHE A 97 -4.78 24.89 -5.22
N ASN A 98 -4.88 23.99 -6.19
CA ASN A 98 -4.12 24.06 -7.44
C ASN A 98 -5.02 23.88 -8.69
N PRO A 99 -6.02 24.75 -8.90
CA PRO A 99 -6.98 24.60 -9.99
C PRO A 99 -6.34 24.75 -11.39
N SER A 100 -5.28 25.55 -11.47
CA SER A 100 -4.55 25.82 -12.73
C SER A 100 -3.32 24.92 -12.91
N GLU A 101 -3.17 23.89 -12.09
CA GLU A 101 -2.05 22.96 -12.12
C GLU A 101 -0.67 23.65 -12.12
N THR A 102 -0.54 24.74 -11.35
CA THR A 102 0.72 25.45 -11.21
C THR A 102 1.82 24.52 -10.71
N THR A 103 3.02 24.69 -11.27
CA THR A 103 4.14 23.84 -10.96
C THR A 103 4.96 24.35 -9.77
N GLY A 104 5.56 23.44 -9.03
CA GLY A 104 6.40 23.74 -7.88
C GLY A 104 6.75 22.48 -7.10
N ALA A 105 7.47 22.64 -6.00
CA ALA A 105 7.75 21.52 -5.11
C ALA A 105 6.45 21.05 -4.43
N PRO A 106 6.07 19.77 -4.56
CA PRO A 106 4.89 19.23 -3.91
C PRO A 106 4.91 19.39 -2.38
N LYS A 107 3.75 19.73 -1.81
CA LYS A 107 3.54 19.87 -0.36
C LYS A 107 2.40 19.00 0.14
N TYR A 108 1.42 18.73 -0.72
CA TYR A 108 0.22 17.97 -0.40
C TYR A 108 0.06 16.80 -1.36
N TYR A 109 -0.61 15.76 -0.88
CA TYR A 109 -1.04 14.66 -1.71
C TYR A 109 -2.44 14.21 -1.32
N ALA A 110 -3.14 13.60 -2.26
CA ALA A 110 -4.40 12.92 -2.02
C ALA A 110 -4.42 11.58 -2.78
N ASN A 111 -5.19 10.62 -2.27
CA ASN A 111 -5.43 9.40 -3.01
C ASN A 111 -6.35 9.74 -4.20
N TRP A 112 -5.91 9.43 -5.42
CA TRP A 112 -6.68 9.65 -6.63
C TRP A 112 -7.50 8.41 -6.99
N ASP A 113 -6.85 7.29 -7.05
CA ASP A 113 -7.42 5.96 -7.26
C ASP A 113 -6.62 4.92 -6.45
N ASP A 114 -6.88 3.64 -6.67
CA ASP A 114 -6.22 2.52 -5.97
C ASP A 114 -4.72 2.39 -6.27
N GLN A 115 -4.25 2.96 -7.39
CA GLN A 115 -2.87 2.85 -7.85
C GLN A 115 -2.13 4.18 -7.96
N ASN A 116 -2.81 5.32 -7.80
CA ASN A 116 -2.21 6.62 -7.99
C ASN A 116 -2.57 7.59 -6.86
N ILE A 117 -1.62 8.44 -6.53
CA ILE A 117 -1.86 9.66 -5.75
C ILE A 117 -1.70 10.89 -6.63
N VAL A 118 -2.39 11.95 -6.28
CA VAL A 118 -2.24 13.27 -6.88
C VAL A 118 -1.42 14.17 -5.98
N LEU A 119 -0.49 14.90 -6.58
CA LEU A 119 0.42 15.83 -5.88
C LEU A 119 0.01 17.28 -6.13
N ALA A 120 0.21 18.14 -5.16
CA ALA A 120 0.03 19.58 -5.30
C ALA A 120 1.09 20.36 -4.48
N PRO A 121 1.70 21.41 -5.06
CA PRO A 121 1.69 21.79 -6.49
C PRO A 121 2.13 20.67 -7.43
N THR A 122 1.82 20.79 -8.71
CA THR A 122 2.34 19.88 -9.74
C THR A 122 3.86 19.94 -9.75
N PRO A 123 4.58 18.81 -9.73
CA PRO A 123 6.04 18.83 -9.71
C PRO A 123 6.64 19.64 -10.86
N ASP A 124 7.57 20.53 -10.57
CA ASP A 124 8.31 21.32 -11.57
C ASP A 124 9.58 20.62 -12.06
N GLN A 125 10.03 19.61 -11.34
CA GLN A 125 11.19 18.80 -11.66
C GLN A 125 11.07 17.39 -11.06
N ALA A 126 12.08 16.56 -11.27
CA ALA A 126 12.18 15.26 -10.63
C ALA A 126 12.62 15.42 -9.17
N TYR A 127 11.75 15.04 -8.24
CA TYR A 127 12.03 14.93 -6.82
C TYR A 127 12.07 13.47 -6.42
N THR A 128 12.98 13.10 -5.53
CA THR A 128 12.97 11.76 -4.93
C THR A 128 11.83 11.67 -3.92
N ILE A 129 10.94 10.72 -4.13
CA ILE A 129 9.83 10.41 -3.22
C ILE A 129 10.11 9.08 -2.53
N GLN A 130 10.02 9.08 -1.21
CA GLN A 130 10.04 7.85 -0.41
C GLN A 130 8.64 7.62 0.16
N ILE A 131 8.12 6.43 -0.08
CA ILE A 131 6.79 6.00 0.33
C ILE A 131 6.94 4.96 1.44
N ASN A 132 6.24 5.16 2.55
CA ASN A 132 6.09 4.17 3.60
C ASN A 132 4.66 3.64 3.56
N TYR A 133 4.51 2.33 3.44
CA TYR A 133 3.21 1.69 3.21
C TYR A 133 3.14 0.30 3.81
N ILE A 134 1.94 -0.20 3.94
CA ILE A 134 1.65 -1.58 4.33
C ILE A 134 1.40 -2.39 3.06
N ILE A 135 2.11 -3.50 2.96
CA ILE A 135 1.99 -4.42 1.82
C ILE A 135 0.85 -5.40 2.02
N ASP A 136 0.37 -5.93 0.90
CA ASP A 136 -0.42 -7.16 0.87
C ASP A 136 0.40 -8.30 1.51
N PRO A 137 -0.09 -8.95 2.59
CA PRO A 137 0.66 -10.01 3.23
C PRO A 137 0.96 -11.12 2.22
N PRO A 138 2.21 -11.64 2.22
CA PRO A 138 2.53 -12.79 1.40
C PRO A 138 1.62 -13.96 1.80
N HIS A 139 1.11 -14.68 0.82
CA HIS A 139 0.28 -15.86 1.07
C HIS A 139 1.11 -16.92 1.81
N PHE A 140 0.51 -17.50 2.86
CA PHE A 140 1.11 -18.51 3.73
C PHE A 140 1.42 -19.83 3.00
#